data_74c9cae60f055279a97099d6f8c3522c
#
_entry.id   74c9cae60f055279a97099d6f8c3522c
#
_cell.length_a   1.000
_cell.length_b   1.000
_cell.length_c   1.000
_cell.angle_alpha   90.00
_cell.angle_beta   90.00
_cell.angle_gamma   90.00
#
_symmetry.space_group_name_H-M   'P 1'
#
loop_
_entity.id
_entity.type
_entity.pdbx_description
1 polymer ?
#
loop_
_entity_poly.entity_id
_entity_poly.type
_entity_poly.pdbx_seq_one_letter_code
_entity_poly.pdbx_strand_id
1 'polypeptide(L)'
;MKVLLISQGSTGDIYPLIALGKALQKANHSVAYATAPLYKEEIEKAGIKYQYAPPDWEKPVFVDCMRALDRQPNPIALLKQIYRSGLSFMGELIDTIDGLIQENDLVVCSYIFPHFKVLCDRHKVPFATITFCHSVIPAKDVTPDLIPKLNGFPASIQYLWNSFWWRLINKVVDQSINSISGPTFKSRQIPPIKNFISAPADLSIVCVSKSLMQQSRFLDSRFTYTGYLRWQSDTNDALEKELIQFCEDDAVPIITFGSVSFDNIQDIMSRFEKNWPKGQKIILQSGWAGLSIQINRPEIKIIDQVSHDQLFKYAACVIHHGGAGTTASVLHAGIPHV
;
A
#
# COMPACT_ATOMS: atom_id res chain seq x y z
N MET A 1 23.52 3.53 -11.68
CA MET A 1 23.27 4.28 -10.43
C MET A 1 22.98 3.30 -9.31
N LYS A 2 23.29 3.67 -8.07
CA LYS A 2 22.85 2.97 -6.86
C LYS A 2 21.53 3.57 -6.41
N VAL A 3 20.50 2.77 -6.28
CA VAL A 3 19.14 3.21 -5.92
C VAL A 3 18.73 2.59 -4.58
N LEU A 4 18.34 3.42 -3.63
CA LEU A 4 17.79 3.00 -2.35
C LEU A 4 16.26 3.09 -2.40
N LEU A 5 15.59 1.96 -2.22
CA LEU A 5 14.14 1.87 -2.03
C LEU A 5 13.82 1.89 -0.54
N ILE A 6 12.78 2.61 -0.14
CA ILE A 6 12.38 2.70 1.28
C ILE A 6 10.86 2.60 1.38
N SER A 7 10.38 1.64 2.14
CA SER A 7 8.98 1.62 2.59
C SER A 7 8.83 0.85 3.90
N GLN A 8 7.70 1.07 4.56
CA GLN A 8 7.22 0.33 5.72
C GLN A 8 5.73 0.08 5.53
N GLY A 9 5.23 -1.01 6.06
CA GLY A 9 3.81 -1.34 5.97
C GLY A 9 3.54 -2.80 5.63
N SER A 10 2.39 -3.05 5.03
CA SER A 10 1.95 -4.39 4.63
C SER A 10 2.57 -4.83 3.30
N THR A 11 2.26 -6.04 2.86
CA THR A 11 2.66 -6.56 1.54
C THR A 11 2.27 -5.63 0.40
N GLY A 12 1.15 -4.89 0.55
CA GLY A 12 0.71 -3.87 -0.42
C GLY A 12 1.66 -2.69 -0.57
N ASP A 13 2.47 -2.39 0.46
CA ASP A 13 3.48 -1.34 0.45
C ASP A 13 4.85 -1.84 0.01
N ILE A 14 5.12 -3.14 0.19
CA ILE A 14 6.44 -3.75 -0.04
C ILE A 14 6.58 -4.30 -1.45
N TYR A 15 5.65 -5.12 -1.90
CA TYR A 15 5.75 -5.85 -3.17
C TYR A 15 5.84 -4.95 -4.42
N PRO A 16 5.12 -3.81 -4.49
CA PRO A 16 5.31 -2.89 -5.61
C PRO A 16 6.73 -2.32 -5.71
N LEU A 17 7.42 -2.09 -4.56
CA LEU A 17 8.79 -1.63 -4.59
C LEU A 17 9.77 -2.76 -4.97
N ILE A 18 9.48 -4.02 -4.63
CA ILE A 18 10.23 -5.16 -5.16
C ILE A 18 10.11 -5.20 -6.69
N ALA A 19 8.90 -5.01 -7.24
CA ALA A 19 8.68 -4.95 -8.69
C ALA A 19 9.47 -3.81 -9.35
N LEU A 20 9.45 -2.62 -8.74
CA LEU A 20 10.25 -1.48 -9.19
C LEU A 20 11.75 -1.80 -9.14
N GLY A 21 12.21 -2.39 -8.04
CA GLY A 21 13.61 -2.78 -7.88
C GLY A 21 14.07 -3.76 -8.95
N LYS A 22 13.26 -4.76 -9.27
CA LYS A 22 13.54 -5.70 -10.38
C LYS A 22 13.60 -5.00 -11.74
N ALA A 23 12.70 -4.04 -12.00
CA ALA A 23 12.71 -3.26 -13.23
C ALA A 23 13.99 -2.39 -13.33
N LEU A 24 14.39 -1.77 -12.22
CA LEU A 24 15.62 -0.98 -12.15
C LEU A 24 16.88 -1.86 -12.33
N GLN A 25 16.92 -3.06 -11.76
CA GLN A 25 18.02 -4.02 -11.97
C GLN A 25 18.12 -4.43 -13.45
N LYS A 26 16.97 -4.69 -14.13
CA LYS A 26 16.94 -4.96 -15.57
C LYS A 26 17.46 -3.79 -16.41
N ALA A 27 17.35 -2.55 -15.88
CA ALA A 27 17.93 -1.35 -16.49
C ALA A 27 19.38 -1.08 -16.04
N ASN A 28 20.07 -2.08 -15.50
CA ASN A 28 21.46 -2.04 -15.05
C ASN A 28 21.72 -1.05 -13.89
N HIS A 29 20.76 -0.86 -13.00
CA HIS A 29 20.97 -0.14 -11.75
C HIS A 29 21.25 -1.11 -10.59
N SER A 30 22.09 -0.70 -9.65
CA SER A 30 22.28 -1.41 -8.38
C SER A 30 21.16 -0.98 -7.42
N VAL A 31 20.43 -1.93 -6.84
CA VAL A 31 19.26 -1.64 -6.00
C VAL A 31 19.46 -2.22 -4.61
N ALA A 32 19.23 -1.39 -3.60
CA ALA A 32 19.08 -1.81 -2.22
C ALA A 32 17.68 -1.45 -1.72
N TYR A 33 17.14 -2.23 -0.79
CA TYR A 33 15.82 -2.00 -0.23
C TYR A 33 15.86 -1.98 1.30
N ALA A 34 15.52 -0.83 1.89
CA ALA A 34 15.47 -0.61 3.31
C ALA A 34 14.04 -0.74 3.84
N THR A 35 13.81 -1.74 4.68
CA THR A 35 12.51 -2.00 5.32
C THR A 35 12.69 -2.91 6.55
N ALA A 36 11.58 -3.19 7.25
CA ALA A 36 11.56 -4.06 8.42
C ALA A 36 12.05 -5.48 8.11
N PRO A 37 12.70 -6.18 9.07
CA PRO A 37 13.22 -7.54 8.91
C PRO A 37 12.18 -8.57 8.47
N LEU A 38 10.92 -8.33 8.74
CA LEU A 38 9.78 -9.19 8.37
C LEU A 38 9.78 -9.56 6.87
N TYR A 39 10.31 -8.70 6.00
CA TYR A 39 10.31 -8.89 4.54
C TYR A 39 11.70 -9.19 3.96
N LYS A 40 12.69 -9.45 4.82
CA LYS A 40 14.07 -9.71 4.39
C LYS A 40 14.15 -10.86 3.39
N GLU A 41 13.51 -11.97 3.71
CA GLU A 41 13.56 -13.19 2.90
C GLU A 41 12.98 -12.98 1.49
N GLU A 42 11.85 -12.28 1.39
CA GLU A 42 11.20 -11.98 0.11
C GLU A 42 12.04 -11.05 -0.76
N ILE A 43 12.70 -10.06 -0.15
CA ILE A 43 13.57 -9.12 -0.85
C ILE A 43 14.83 -9.83 -1.38
N GLU A 44 15.44 -10.68 -0.55
CA GLU A 44 16.63 -11.45 -0.93
C GLU A 44 16.29 -12.50 -2.00
N LYS A 45 15.14 -13.18 -1.90
CA LYS A 45 14.63 -14.08 -2.96
C LYS A 45 14.41 -13.36 -4.28
N ALA A 46 14.02 -12.10 -4.26
CA ALA A 46 13.92 -11.26 -5.44
C ALA A 46 15.29 -10.83 -6.00
N GLY A 47 16.40 -11.19 -5.36
CA GLY A 47 17.76 -10.79 -5.76
C GLY A 47 18.07 -9.32 -5.52
N ILE A 48 17.35 -8.66 -4.60
CA ILE A 48 17.59 -7.27 -4.20
C ILE A 48 18.38 -7.27 -2.89
N LYS A 49 19.35 -6.36 -2.76
CA LYS A 49 20.11 -6.19 -1.52
C LYS A 49 19.20 -5.68 -0.41
N TYR A 50 18.94 -6.49 0.59
CA TYR A 50 18.22 -6.06 1.79
C TYR A 50 19.08 -5.11 2.64
N GLN A 51 18.44 -4.07 3.19
CA GLN A 51 18.99 -3.17 4.20
C GLN A 51 17.98 -3.10 5.37
N TYR A 52 18.52 -3.19 6.58
CA TYR A 52 17.70 -3.05 7.78
C TYR A 52 17.15 -1.63 7.91
N ALA A 53 15.87 -1.53 8.24
CA ALA A 53 15.26 -0.32 8.75
C ALA A 53 14.19 -0.69 9.79
N PRO A 54 14.19 -0.06 10.99
CA PRO A 54 13.22 -0.37 12.03
C PRO A 54 11.77 -0.13 11.57
N PRO A 55 10.76 -0.76 12.21
CA PRO A 55 10.87 -1.53 13.44
C PRO A 55 11.26 -2.99 13.21
N ASP A 56 11.93 -3.57 14.20
CA ASP A 56 12.16 -5.01 14.28
C ASP A 56 11.05 -5.64 15.12
N TRP A 57 9.87 -5.73 14.52
CA TRP A 57 8.70 -6.32 15.15
C TRP A 57 8.48 -7.76 14.72
N GLU A 58 8.18 -8.61 15.69
CA GLU A 58 7.65 -9.94 15.39
C GLU A 58 6.30 -9.83 14.67
N LYS A 59 6.00 -10.83 13.84
CA LYS A 59 4.76 -10.85 13.03
C LYS A 59 3.47 -10.60 13.84
N PRO A 60 3.27 -11.16 15.05
CA PRO A 60 2.07 -10.88 15.84
C PRO A 60 1.92 -9.40 16.19
N VAL A 61 3.01 -8.75 16.65
CA VAL A 61 3.02 -7.31 16.99
C VAL A 61 2.70 -6.47 15.75
N PHE A 62 3.27 -6.83 14.62
CA PHE A 62 3.00 -6.15 13.35
C PHE A 62 1.53 -6.29 12.93
N VAL A 63 0.95 -7.48 13.02
CA VAL A 63 -0.48 -7.74 12.72
C VAL A 63 -1.39 -6.91 13.62
N ASP A 64 -1.09 -6.82 14.92
CA ASP A 64 -1.88 -6.01 15.86
C ASP A 64 -1.78 -4.52 15.54
N CYS A 65 -0.61 -4.05 15.11
CA CYS A 65 -0.45 -2.69 14.62
C CYS A 65 -1.31 -2.43 13.37
N MET A 66 -1.29 -3.33 12.38
CA MET A 66 -2.11 -3.21 11.17
C MET A 66 -3.60 -3.20 11.52
N ARG A 67 -4.05 -4.07 12.44
CA ARG A 67 -5.42 -4.09 12.94
C ARG A 67 -5.84 -2.76 13.58
N ALA A 68 -4.94 -2.11 14.31
CA ALA A 68 -5.18 -0.79 14.87
C ALA A 68 -5.30 0.31 13.80
N LEU A 69 -4.60 0.16 12.67
CA LEU A 69 -4.72 1.05 11.51
C LEU A 69 -6.05 0.86 10.78
N ASP A 70 -6.48 -0.37 10.56
CA ASP A 70 -7.74 -0.70 9.86
C ASP A 70 -8.98 -0.15 10.59
N ARG A 71 -8.90 0.05 11.91
CA ARG A 71 -9.99 0.63 12.73
C ARG A 71 -10.15 2.14 12.58
N GLN A 72 -9.26 2.81 11.87
CA GLN A 72 -9.32 4.28 11.81
C GLN A 72 -10.46 4.79 10.92
N PRO A 73 -11.26 5.77 11.39
CA PRO A 73 -12.51 6.16 10.74
C PRO A 73 -12.33 6.98 9.45
N ASN A 74 -11.15 7.50 9.20
CA ASN A 74 -10.86 8.32 8.03
C ASN A 74 -9.34 8.41 7.75
N PRO A 75 -8.93 8.84 6.55
CA PRO A 75 -7.51 8.89 6.17
C PRO A 75 -6.61 9.75 7.07
N ILE A 76 -7.14 10.83 7.66
CA ILE A 76 -6.36 11.69 8.57
C ILE A 76 -6.11 10.97 9.90
N ALA A 77 -7.11 10.28 10.43
CA ALA A 77 -6.96 9.47 11.64
C ALA A 77 -5.99 8.30 11.40
N LEU A 78 -6.10 7.64 10.25
CA LEU A 78 -5.17 6.60 9.82
C LEU A 78 -3.72 7.11 9.79
N LEU A 79 -3.47 8.24 9.14
CA LEU A 79 -2.13 8.81 9.06
C LEU A 79 -1.59 9.20 10.44
N LYS A 80 -2.41 9.79 11.31
CA LYS A 80 -2.04 10.06 12.71
C LYS A 80 -1.65 8.78 13.45
N GLN A 81 -2.40 7.70 13.25
CA GLN A 81 -2.12 6.43 13.90
C GLN A 81 -0.81 5.81 13.39
N ILE A 82 -0.52 5.89 12.08
CA ILE A 82 0.77 5.46 11.51
C ILE A 82 1.92 6.16 12.23
N TYR A 83 1.86 7.49 12.33
CA TYR A 83 2.93 8.25 12.98
C TYR A 83 3.03 8.00 14.49
N ARG A 84 1.90 7.79 15.18
CA ARG A 84 1.91 7.41 16.61
C ARG A 84 2.53 6.04 16.83
N SER A 85 2.15 5.05 16.05
CA SER A 85 2.72 3.70 16.13
C SER A 85 4.21 3.70 15.82
N GLY A 86 4.66 4.59 14.92
CA GLY A 86 6.07 4.75 14.55
C GLY A 86 6.91 5.54 15.55
N LEU A 87 6.30 6.24 16.51
CA LEU A 87 7.01 7.22 17.31
C LEU A 87 8.16 6.64 18.14
N SER A 88 8.02 5.42 18.65
CA SER A 88 9.03 4.75 19.48
C SER A 88 10.33 4.45 18.74
N PHE A 89 10.26 4.21 17.43
CA PHE A 89 11.42 3.88 16.60
C PHE A 89 11.71 4.95 15.52
N MET A 90 10.91 6.01 15.44
CA MET A 90 11.08 7.08 14.44
C MET A 90 12.48 7.67 14.44
N GLY A 91 13.06 7.82 15.63
CA GLY A 91 14.41 8.35 15.76
C GLY A 91 15.44 7.45 15.13
N GLU A 92 15.42 6.16 15.48
CA GLU A 92 16.32 5.16 14.92
C GLU A 92 16.11 5.01 13.40
N LEU A 93 14.86 5.03 12.94
CA LEU A 93 14.54 4.98 11.51
C LEU A 93 15.19 6.14 10.74
N ILE A 94 15.07 7.36 11.25
CA ILE A 94 15.69 8.54 10.64
C ILE A 94 17.20 8.39 10.58
N ASP A 95 17.83 8.00 11.70
CA ASP A 95 19.29 7.88 11.79
C ASP A 95 19.82 6.77 10.86
N THR A 96 19.13 5.62 10.79
CA THR A 96 19.44 4.51 9.88
C THR A 96 19.34 4.94 8.41
N ILE A 97 18.25 5.59 8.05
CA ILE A 97 18.02 6.02 6.66
C ILE A 97 19.01 7.13 6.26
N ASP A 98 19.36 8.07 7.15
CA ASP A 98 20.34 9.12 6.89
C ASP A 98 21.71 8.52 6.51
N GLY A 99 22.14 7.45 7.22
CA GLY A 99 23.36 6.72 6.88
C GLY A 99 23.29 6.04 5.50
N LEU A 100 22.16 5.41 5.17
CA LEU A 100 21.99 4.71 3.90
C LEU A 100 21.92 5.66 2.70
N ILE A 101 21.36 6.86 2.85
CA ILE A 101 21.26 7.86 1.78
C ILE A 101 22.63 8.20 1.22
N GLN A 102 23.66 8.34 2.05
CA GLN A 102 25.00 8.75 1.64
C GLN A 102 25.68 7.76 0.68
N GLU A 103 25.26 6.50 0.68
CA GLU A 103 25.83 5.44 -0.14
C GLU A 103 25.15 5.30 -1.51
N ASN A 104 24.08 6.09 -1.77
CA ASN A 104 23.21 5.92 -2.91
C ASN A 104 23.09 7.19 -3.77
N ASP A 105 22.81 7.01 -5.07
CA ASP A 105 22.68 8.09 -6.05
C ASP A 105 21.23 8.59 -6.20
N LEU A 106 20.24 7.80 -5.75
CA LEU A 106 18.81 8.11 -5.82
C LEU A 106 18.08 7.39 -4.68
N VAL A 107 17.13 8.07 -4.07
CA VAL A 107 16.21 7.48 -3.10
C VAL A 107 14.80 7.46 -3.68
N VAL A 108 14.13 6.30 -3.59
CA VAL A 108 12.69 6.15 -3.88
C VAL A 108 12.00 5.69 -2.62
N CYS A 109 11.10 6.50 -2.10
CA CYS A 109 10.48 6.28 -0.80
C CYS A 109 8.95 6.31 -0.87
N SER A 110 8.29 5.53 -0.02
CA SER A 110 6.84 5.68 0.19
C SER A 110 6.49 7.13 0.55
N TYR A 111 5.43 7.65 -0.04
CA TYR A 111 4.98 9.04 0.15
C TYR A 111 4.66 9.41 1.60
N ILE A 112 4.49 8.42 2.48
CA ILE A 112 4.21 8.63 3.90
C ILE A 112 5.42 9.13 4.71
N PHE A 113 6.62 9.17 4.11
CA PHE A 113 7.85 9.63 4.76
C PHE A 113 8.47 10.87 4.07
N PRO A 114 7.71 11.98 3.90
CA PRO A 114 8.21 13.16 3.19
C PRO A 114 9.39 13.84 3.88
N HIS A 115 9.60 13.60 5.17
CA HIS A 115 10.72 14.14 5.95
C HIS A 115 12.08 13.61 5.47
N PHE A 116 12.15 12.47 4.78
CA PHE A 116 13.39 11.98 4.21
C PHE A 116 13.90 12.84 3.04
N LYS A 117 13.03 13.65 2.41
CA LYS A 117 13.48 14.66 1.43
C LYS A 117 14.52 15.60 2.02
N VAL A 118 14.35 16.01 3.29
CA VAL A 118 15.30 16.90 3.98
C VAL A 118 16.67 16.24 4.16
N LEU A 119 16.69 14.93 4.45
CA LEU A 119 17.95 14.17 4.56
C LEU A 119 18.61 14.05 3.18
N CYS A 120 17.83 13.72 2.16
CA CYS A 120 18.33 13.65 0.78
C CYS A 120 18.91 15.00 0.31
N ASP A 121 18.26 16.12 0.65
CA ASP A 121 18.77 17.46 0.31
C ASP A 121 20.11 17.78 0.99
N ARG A 122 20.31 17.33 2.25
CA ARG A 122 21.59 17.49 2.95
C ARG A 122 22.74 16.78 2.22
N HIS A 123 22.46 15.60 1.68
CA HIS A 123 23.42 14.77 0.97
C HIS A 123 23.46 15.03 -0.54
N LYS A 124 22.61 15.94 -1.05
CA LYS A 124 22.44 16.25 -2.49
C LYS A 124 22.06 15.03 -3.32
N VAL A 125 21.28 14.13 -2.73
CA VAL A 125 20.75 12.92 -3.38
C VAL A 125 19.33 13.21 -3.85
N PRO A 126 19.00 12.99 -5.13
CA PRO A 126 17.64 13.10 -5.64
C PRO A 126 16.66 12.21 -4.87
N PHE A 127 15.44 12.72 -4.65
CA PHE A 127 14.40 12.04 -3.88
C PHE A 127 13.13 11.88 -4.71
N ALA A 128 12.69 10.64 -4.89
CA ALA A 128 11.41 10.32 -5.49
C ALA A 128 10.44 9.73 -4.46
N THR A 129 9.16 10.08 -4.57
CA THR A 129 8.10 9.41 -3.80
C THR A 129 7.34 8.43 -4.66
N ILE A 130 6.77 7.40 -4.01
CA ILE A 130 5.88 6.45 -4.64
C ILE A 130 4.56 6.36 -3.87
N THR A 131 3.44 6.39 -4.59
CA THR A 131 2.09 6.21 -4.03
C THR A 131 1.30 5.20 -4.84
N PHE A 132 0.43 4.46 -4.15
CA PHE A 132 -0.44 3.42 -4.74
C PHE A 132 -1.90 3.89 -4.84
N CYS A 133 -2.17 5.14 -4.46
CA CYS A 133 -3.49 5.74 -4.49
C CYS A 133 -3.44 7.12 -5.14
N HIS A 134 -4.37 7.38 -6.06
CA HIS A 134 -4.47 8.67 -6.73
C HIS A 134 -5.26 9.72 -5.92
N SER A 135 -6.15 9.28 -5.04
CA SER A 135 -7.01 10.17 -4.26
C SER A 135 -6.25 11.04 -3.25
N VAL A 136 -4.98 10.72 -3.01
CA VAL A 136 -4.09 11.53 -2.15
C VAL A 136 -3.37 12.65 -2.91
N ILE A 137 -3.56 12.77 -4.23
CA ILE A 137 -2.84 13.75 -5.05
C ILE A 137 -3.70 15.00 -5.24
N PRO A 138 -3.28 16.18 -4.71
CA PRO A 138 -4.05 17.41 -4.83
C PRO A 138 -4.09 17.92 -6.27
N ALA A 139 -5.29 18.20 -6.76
CA ALA A 139 -5.46 18.89 -8.04
C ALA A 139 -6.72 19.77 -8.01
N LYS A 140 -6.72 20.86 -8.79
CA LYS A 140 -7.84 21.83 -8.77
C LYS A 140 -9.14 21.26 -9.30
N ASP A 141 -9.07 20.29 -10.21
CA ASP A 141 -10.23 19.60 -10.82
C ASP A 141 -10.60 18.30 -10.12
N VAL A 142 -9.93 17.97 -9.01
CA VAL A 142 -10.21 16.80 -8.19
C VAL A 142 -10.72 17.24 -6.82
N THR A 143 -11.92 16.84 -6.47
CA THR A 143 -12.47 17.04 -5.13
C THR A 143 -11.85 16.03 -4.18
N PRO A 144 -11.30 16.43 -3.02
CA PRO A 144 -10.81 15.50 -2.02
C PRO A 144 -11.90 14.51 -1.60
N ASP A 145 -11.52 13.27 -1.29
CA ASP A 145 -12.43 12.29 -0.72
C ASP A 145 -13.10 12.82 0.54
N LEU A 146 -14.34 12.41 0.79
CA LEU A 146 -15.20 12.85 1.90
C LEU A 146 -15.68 14.30 1.81
N ILE A 147 -15.30 15.06 0.79
CA ILE A 147 -15.80 16.42 0.56
C ILE A 147 -16.92 16.39 -0.49
N PRO A 148 -18.05 17.04 -0.25
CA PRO A 148 -19.14 17.13 -1.24
C PRO A 148 -18.67 17.75 -2.55
N LYS A 149 -18.97 17.09 -3.67
CA LYS A 149 -18.72 17.64 -5.00
C LYS A 149 -19.74 18.72 -5.34
N LEU A 150 -19.27 19.85 -5.88
CA LEU A 150 -20.15 20.92 -6.37
C LEU A 150 -20.61 20.63 -7.83
N ASN A 151 -21.36 19.53 -8.00
CA ASN A 151 -21.91 19.18 -9.30
C ASN A 151 -22.89 20.27 -9.78
N GLY A 152 -22.84 20.62 -11.08
CA GLY A 152 -23.71 21.65 -11.67
C GLY A 152 -23.23 23.10 -11.51
N PHE A 153 -22.20 23.37 -10.70
CA PHE A 153 -21.57 24.70 -10.62
C PHE A 153 -20.55 24.92 -11.75
N PRO A 154 -20.29 26.16 -12.15
CA PRO A 154 -19.20 26.50 -13.09
C PRO A 154 -17.85 25.92 -12.65
N ALA A 155 -17.03 25.47 -13.59
CA ALA A 155 -15.73 24.86 -13.32
C ALA A 155 -14.81 25.74 -12.45
N SER A 156 -14.85 27.08 -12.65
CA SER A 156 -14.08 28.03 -11.84
C SER A 156 -14.45 27.95 -10.33
N ILE A 157 -15.71 27.79 -10.02
CA ILE A 157 -16.20 27.66 -8.62
C ILE A 157 -15.75 26.30 -8.07
N GLN A 158 -15.90 25.23 -8.86
CA GLN A 158 -15.42 23.91 -8.44
C GLN A 158 -13.91 23.91 -8.16
N TYR A 159 -13.11 24.59 -8.99
CA TYR A 159 -11.64 24.69 -8.79
C TYR A 159 -11.26 25.48 -7.53
N LEU A 160 -11.99 26.57 -7.23
CA LEU A 160 -11.80 27.32 -5.99
C LEU A 160 -12.15 26.47 -4.77
N TRP A 161 -13.28 25.76 -4.82
CA TRP A 161 -13.73 24.83 -3.78
C TRP A 161 -12.72 23.73 -3.50
N ASN A 162 -12.27 23.03 -4.55
CA ASN A 162 -11.28 21.97 -4.44
C ASN A 162 -9.95 22.49 -3.89
N SER A 163 -9.48 23.63 -4.41
CA SER A 163 -8.24 24.26 -3.95
C SER A 163 -8.30 24.69 -2.48
N PHE A 164 -9.44 25.18 -2.03
CA PHE A 164 -9.64 25.53 -0.62
C PHE A 164 -9.54 24.29 0.27
N TRP A 165 -10.26 23.23 -0.07
CA TRP A 165 -10.25 22.00 0.72
C TRP A 165 -8.90 21.30 0.72
N TRP A 166 -8.21 21.21 -0.42
CA TRP A 166 -6.87 20.66 -0.46
C TRP A 166 -5.89 21.41 0.43
N ARG A 167 -5.95 22.75 0.45
CA ARG A 167 -5.12 23.56 1.35
C ARG A 167 -5.47 23.33 2.82
N LEU A 168 -6.75 23.24 3.14
CA LEU A 168 -7.20 23.01 4.51
C LEU A 168 -6.78 21.64 5.00
N ILE A 169 -7.00 20.59 4.20
CA ILE A 169 -6.59 19.21 4.52
C ILE A 169 -5.08 19.15 4.71
N ASN A 170 -4.30 19.73 3.81
CA ASN A 170 -2.85 19.79 3.92
C ASN A 170 -2.42 20.43 5.24
N LYS A 171 -3.00 21.58 5.59
CA LYS A 171 -2.72 22.27 6.87
C LYS A 171 -3.04 21.38 8.08
N VAL A 172 -4.18 20.70 8.08
CA VAL A 172 -4.60 19.80 9.17
C VAL A 172 -3.66 18.62 9.29
N VAL A 173 -3.25 18.02 8.17
CA VAL A 173 -2.30 16.92 8.14
C VAL A 173 -0.94 17.37 8.65
N ASP A 174 -0.40 18.47 8.12
CA ASP A 174 0.90 19.02 8.54
C ASP A 174 0.95 19.28 10.04
N GLN A 175 -0.08 19.96 10.57
CA GLN A 175 -0.19 20.24 12.00
C GLN A 175 -0.25 18.96 12.83
N SER A 176 -1.01 17.97 12.36
CA SER A 176 -1.18 16.70 13.06
C SER A 176 0.13 15.91 13.15
N ILE A 177 0.84 15.78 12.03
CA ILE A 177 2.11 15.08 11.98
C ILE A 177 3.17 15.81 12.82
N ASN A 178 3.29 17.13 12.67
CA ASN A 178 4.24 17.92 13.41
C ASN A 178 3.97 17.91 14.93
N SER A 179 2.71 17.82 15.36
CA SER A 179 2.39 17.67 16.78
C SER A 179 2.82 16.33 17.36
N ILE A 180 2.81 15.27 16.56
CA ILE A 180 3.21 13.92 16.99
C ILE A 180 4.74 13.77 16.94
N SER A 181 5.36 14.12 15.81
CA SER A 181 6.76 13.82 15.51
C SER A 181 7.71 15.02 15.73
N GLY A 182 7.19 16.20 16.03
CA GLY A 182 7.97 17.43 16.15
C GLY A 182 9.18 17.37 17.08
N PRO A 183 9.08 16.81 18.29
CA PRO A 183 10.24 16.64 19.17
C PRO A 183 11.36 15.79 18.53
N THR A 184 10.99 14.66 17.91
CA THR A 184 11.92 13.76 17.21
C THR A 184 12.57 14.44 16.00
N PHE A 185 11.79 15.19 15.21
CA PHE A 185 12.30 15.93 14.07
C PHE A 185 13.26 17.05 14.51
N LYS A 186 12.89 17.80 15.53
CA LYS A 186 13.71 18.89 16.06
C LYS A 186 15.08 18.39 16.56
N SER A 187 15.12 17.27 17.26
CA SER A 187 16.39 16.69 17.76
C SER A 187 17.34 16.25 16.62
N ARG A 188 16.81 16.06 15.41
CA ARG A 188 17.57 15.67 14.21
C ARG A 188 17.67 16.80 13.19
N GLN A 189 17.35 18.02 13.58
CA GLN A 189 17.40 19.21 12.73
C GLN A 189 16.52 19.08 11.45
N ILE A 190 15.44 18.30 11.54
CA ILE A 190 14.43 18.22 10.47
C ILE A 190 13.40 19.32 10.73
N PRO A 191 13.18 20.24 9.77
CA PRO A 191 12.17 21.28 9.91
C PRO A 191 10.76 20.68 9.95
N PRO A 192 9.77 21.42 10.49
CA PRO A 192 8.38 20.99 10.44
C PRO A 192 7.93 20.68 9.00
N ILE A 193 7.23 19.57 8.83
CA ILE A 193 6.70 19.16 7.54
C ILE A 193 5.70 20.21 7.05
N LYS A 194 5.81 20.52 5.77
CA LYS A 194 4.88 21.42 5.04
C LYS A 194 4.46 20.74 3.74
N ASN A 195 3.17 20.85 3.42
CA ASN A 195 2.59 20.29 2.22
C ASN A 195 2.78 18.76 2.08
N PHE A 196 2.55 18.03 3.18
CA PHE A 196 2.66 16.58 3.23
C PHE A 196 1.99 15.88 2.04
N ILE A 197 0.71 16.23 1.78
CA ILE A 197 -0.10 15.60 0.74
C ILE A 197 0.44 15.93 -0.66
N SER A 198 1.05 17.09 -0.84
CA SER A 198 1.65 17.48 -2.13
C SER A 198 2.94 16.74 -2.45
N ALA A 199 3.33 15.78 -1.60
CA ALA A 199 4.50 14.93 -1.73
C ALA A 199 5.75 15.73 -2.17
N PRO A 200 6.46 16.39 -1.23
CA PRO A 200 7.65 17.17 -1.56
C PRO A 200 8.75 16.23 -2.07
N ALA A 201 8.87 16.10 -3.37
CA ALA A 201 9.83 15.22 -4.04
C ALA A 201 10.24 15.84 -5.38
N ASP A 202 11.38 15.40 -5.91
CA ASP A 202 11.84 15.78 -7.25
C ASP A 202 11.04 15.03 -8.33
N LEU A 203 10.56 13.83 -8.02
CA LEU A 203 9.65 13.00 -8.81
C LEU A 203 8.63 12.31 -7.90
N SER A 204 7.38 12.25 -8.34
CA SER A 204 6.31 11.51 -7.66
C SER A 204 5.74 10.43 -8.58
N ILE A 205 6.00 9.18 -8.24
CA ILE A 205 5.57 8.00 -8.99
C ILE A 205 4.19 7.59 -8.48
N VAL A 206 3.21 7.53 -9.38
CA VAL A 206 1.84 7.12 -9.08
C VAL A 206 1.58 5.77 -9.71
N CYS A 207 1.50 4.74 -8.88
CA CYS A 207 1.35 3.35 -9.31
C CYS A 207 -0.10 2.96 -9.54
N VAL A 208 -0.81 3.76 -10.34
CA VAL A 208 -2.19 3.54 -10.76
C VAL A 208 -2.29 3.62 -12.27
N SER A 209 -3.16 2.81 -12.87
CA SER A 209 -3.40 2.85 -14.32
C SER A 209 -4.09 4.14 -14.74
N LYS A 210 -3.56 4.76 -15.79
CA LYS A 210 -4.19 5.93 -16.44
C LYS A 210 -5.60 5.63 -16.98
N SER A 211 -5.87 4.36 -17.30
CA SER A 211 -7.16 3.92 -17.83
C SER A 211 -8.26 3.84 -16.78
N LEU A 212 -7.92 3.77 -15.49
CA LEU A 212 -8.90 3.67 -14.42
C LEU A 212 -9.35 5.01 -13.87
N MET A 213 -8.66 6.08 -14.21
CA MET A 213 -8.99 7.39 -13.70
C MET A 213 -8.65 8.49 -14.69
N GLN A 214 -9.49 9.50 -14.72
CA GLN A 214 -9.19 10.71 -15.45
C GLN A 214 -8.05 11.46 -14.74
N GLN A 215 -6.93 11.61 -15.45
CA GLN A 215 -5.83 12.43 -14.94
C GLN A 215 -6.25 13.89 -14.89
N SER A 216 -5.90 14.54 -13.79
CA SER A 216 -6.04 15.99 -13.73
C SER A 216 -5.13 16.67 -14.75
N ARG A 217 -5.67 17.62 -15.47
CA ARG A 217 -4.92 18.51 -16.37
C ARG A 217 -4.08 19.57 -15.61
N PHE A 218 -4.26 19.67 -14.32
CA PHE A 218 -3.53 20.59 -13.44
C PHE A 218 -2.45 19.90 -12.61
N LEU A 219 -2.15 18.65 -12.92
CA LEU A 219 -1.04 17.97 -12.28
C LEU A 219 0.28 18.60 -12.69
N ASP A 220 1.13 18.76 -11.69
CA ASP A 220 2.53 19.14 -11.86
C ASP A 220 3.27 18.06 -12.66
N SER A 221 4.26 18.47 -13.47
CA SER A 221 5.10 17.58 -14.28
C SER A 221 5.90 16.55 -13.47
N ARG A 222 6.04 16.76 -12.15
CA ARG A 222 6.68 15.80 -11.24
C ARG A 222 5.91 14.50 -11.10
N PHE A 223 4.60 14.49 -11.35
CA PHE A 223 3.78 13.29 -11.20
C PHE A 223 3.83 12.42 -12.45
N THR A 224 4.34 11.19 -12.29
CA THR A 224 4.41 10.20 -13.38
C THR A 224 3.58 8.98 -13.02
N TYR A 225 2.63 8.63 -13.87
CA TYR A 225 1.80 7.45 -13.72
C TYR A 225 2.45 6.27 -14.44
N THR A 226 2.70 5.19 -13.71
CA THR A 226 3.38 3.99 -14.21
C THR A 226 2.45 2.82 -14.48
N GLY A 227 1.19 2.88 -14.03
CA GLY A 227 0.37 1.70 -13.89
C GLY A 227 0.74 0.93 -12.62
N TYR A 228 0.01 -0.16 -12.37
CA TYR A 228 0.26 -0.99 -11.19
C TYR A 228 1.59 -1.72 -11.29
N LEU A 229 2.38 -1.65 -10.23
CA LEU A 229 3.60 -2.43 -10.07
C LEU A 229 3.25 -3.76 -9.39
N ARG A 230 3.56 -4.86 -10.04
CA ARG A 230 3.27 -6.20 -9.54
C ARG A 230 4.56 -7.00 -9.43
N TRP A 231 4.78 -7.57 -8.27
CA TRP A 231 5.81 -8.57 -8.05
C TRP A 231 5.17 -9.89 -7.66
N GLN A 232 5.71 -10.92 -8.20
CA GLN A 232 5.36 -12.29 -7.89
C GLN A 232 6.64 -13.01 -7.48
N SER A 233 6.55 -13.75 -6.41
CA SER A 233 7.61 -14.71 -6.08
C SER A 233 7.68 -15.75 -7.20
N ASP A 234 8.89 -16.05 -7.66
CA ASP A 234 9.14 -17.16 -8.59
C ASP A 234 8.92 -18.55 -7.92
N THR A 235 8.42 -18.57 -6.67
CA THR A 235 8.02 -19.82 -6.04
C THR A 235 6.86 -20.38 -6.84
N ASN A 236 7.14 -21.52 -7.47
CA ASN A 236 6.15 -22.39 -8.09
C ASN A 236 5.35 -23.06 -6.96
N ASP A 237 4.65 -22.26 -6.15
CA ASP A 237 3.67 -22.78 -5.20
C ASP A 237 2.50 -23.31 -6.04
N ALA A 238 2.69 -24.55 -6.54
CA ALA A 238 1.62 -25.25 -7.23
C ALA A 238 0.42 -25.29 -6.27
N LEU A 239 -0.74 -24.84 -6.76
CA LEU A 239 -1.98 -24.99 -6.02
C LEU A 239 -2.12 -26.45 -5.59
N GLU A 240 -2.58 -26.67 -4.36
CA GLU A 240 -2.85 -28.03 -3.89
C GLU A 240 -3.81 -28.72 -4.84
N LYS A 241 -3.57 -29.99 -5.12
CA LYS A 241 -4.40 -30.80 -6.03
C LYS A 241 -5.88 -30.76 -5.65
N GLU A 242 -6.17 -30.75 -4.35
CA GLU A 242 -7.54 -30.66 -3.84
C GLU A 242 -8.22 -29.32 -4.21
N LEU A 243 -7.46 -28.22 -4.23
CA LEU A 243 -7.99 -26.92 -4.62
C LEU A 243 -8.28 -26.88 -6.13
N ILE A 244 -7.39 -27.45 -6.93
CA ILE A 244 -7.61 -27.60 -8.38
C ILE A 244 -8.84 -28.42 -8.63
N GLN A 245 -8.97 -29.60 -8.01
CA GLN A 245 -10.15 -30.47 -8.13
C GLN A 245 -11.43 -29.79 -7.67
N PHE A 246 -11.38 -28.96 -6.62
CA PHE A 246 -12.55 -28.16 -6.18
C PHE A 246 -13.02 -27.18 -7.26
N CYS A 247 -12.14 -26.70 -8.13
CA CYS A 247 -12.40 -25.72 -9.18
C CYS A 247 -12.64 -26.35 -10.59
N GLU A 248 -12.42 -27.68 -10.78
CA GLU A 248 -12.39 -28.30 -12.11
C GLU A 248 -13.66 -28.18 -12.92
N ASP A 249 -14.83 -28.13 -12.27
CA ASP A 249 -16.12 -28.15 -12.98
C ASP A 249 -16.63 -26.77 -13.39
N ASP A 250 -16.30 -25.72 -12.59
CA ASP A 250 -16.82 -24.37 -12.78
C ASP A 250 -15.86 -23.30 -12.24
N ALA A 251 -15.82 -22.14 -12.88
CA ALA A 251 -15.17 -20.95 -12.29
C ALA A 251 -15.89 -20.55 -10.99
N VAL A 252 -15.13 -20.34 -9.92
CA VAL A 252 -15.63 -20.20 -8.55
C VAL A 252 -15.50 -18.75 -8.07
N PRO A 253 -16.51 -18.15 -7.40
CA PRO A 253 -16.33 -16.89 -6.68
C PRO A 253 -15.23 -16.99 -5.65
N ILE A 254 -14.39 -15.96 -5.53
CA ILE A 254 -13.30 -15.90 -4.55
C ILE A 254 -13.48 -14.66 -3.70
N ILE A 255 -13.40 -14.83 -2.38
CA ILE A 255 -13.32 -13.70 -1.43
C ILE A 255 -11.91 -13.65 -0.87
N THR A 256 -11.28 -12.48 -0.95
CA THR A 256 -9.95 -12.25 -0.36
C THR A 256 -9.88 -10.87 0.30
N PHE A 257 -9.38 -10.84 1.51
CA PHE A 257 -9.19 -9.59 2.28
C PHE A 257 -7.72 -9.18 2.37
N GLY A 258 -6.81 -9.96 1.75
CA GLY A 258 -5.38 -9.66 1.74
C GLY A 258 -4.80 -9.53 3.14
N SER A 259 -4.25 -8.36 3.47
CA SER A 259 -3.67 -8.07 4.80
C SER A 259 -4.64 -7.45 5.79
N VAL A 260 -5.92 -7.28 5.44
CA VAL A 260 -6.94 -6.75 6.38
C VAL A 260 -7.30 -7.80 7.43
N SER A 261 -7.44 -7.35 8.66
CA SER A 261 -7.84 -8.19 9.80
C SER A 261 -9.16 -7.69 10.40
N PHE A 262 -9.98 -8.62 10.90
CA PHE A 262 -11.30 -8.32 11.47
C PHE A 262 -11.37 -8.73 12.94
N ASP A 263 -11.97 -7.89 13.78
CA ASP A 263 -12.15 -8.17 15.21
C ASP A 263 -13.21 -9.25 15.49
N ASN A 264 -14.25 -9.27 14.65
CA ASN A 264 -15.42 -10.13 14.80
C ASN A 264 -15.53 -11.15 13.67
N ILE A 265 -14.39 -11.68 13.21
CA ILE A 265 -14.34 -12.58 12.06
C ILE A 265 -15.23 -13.81 12.23
N GLN A 266 -15.36 -14.34 13.44
CA GLN A 266 -16.21 -15.49 13.74
C GLN A 266 -17.70 -15.19 13.49
N ASP A 267 -18.17 -14.02 13.92
CA ASP A 267 -19.56 -13.59 13.68
C ASP A 267 -19.82 -13.35 12.19
N ILE A 268 -18.90 -12.69 11.51
CA ILE A 268 -18.96 -12.48 10.05
C ILE A 268 -19.05 -13.83 9.33
N MET A 269 -18.19 -14.76 9.68
CA MET A 269 -18.15 -16.07 9.02
C MET A 269 -19.38 -16.95 9.35
N SER A 270 -19.89 -16.90 10.58
CA SER A 270 -21.13 -17.59 10.94
C SER A 270 -22.34 -17.07 10.14
N ARG A 271 -22.43 -15.74 9.97
CA ARG A 271 -23.47 -15.13 9.12
C ARG A 271 -23.28 -15.48 7.65
N PHE A 272 -22.03 -15.49 7.17
CA PHE A 272 -21.70 -15.89 5.82
C PHE A 272 -22.11 -17.33 5.56
N GLU A 273 -21.69 -18.28 6.39
CA GLU A 273 -22.02 -19.70 6.26
C GLU A 273 -23.53 -19.94 6.25
N LYS A 274 -24.27 -19.26 7.13
CA LYS A 274 -25.74 -19.36 7.20
C LYS A 274 -26.44 -18.86 5.96
N ASN A 275 -25.95 -17.79 5.33
CA ASN A 275 -26.62 -17.10 4.24
C ASN A 275 -26.09 -17.47 2.86
N TRP A 276 -24.93 -18.12 2.74
CA TRP A 276 -24.39 -18.54 1.45
C TRP A 276 -25.30 -19.60 0.81
N PRO A 277 -25.64 -19.49 -0.49
CA PRO A 277 -26.53 -20.45 -1.15
C PRO A 277 -25.97 -21.88 -1.07
N LYS A 278 -26.87 -22.86 -0.80
CA LYS A 278 -26.47 -24.27 -0.75
C LYS A 278 -26.07 -24.76 -2.15
N GLY A 279 -25.01 -25.56 -2.21
CA GLY A 279 -24.48 -26.15 -3.43
C GLY A 279 -23.67 -25.17 -4.29
N GLN A 280 -23.59 -23.90 -3.95
CA GLN A 280 -22.76 -22.94 -4.68
C GLN A 280 -21.34 -22.92 -4.12
N LYS A 281 -20.38 -23.34 -4.94
CA LYS A 281 -18.95 -23.33 -4.55
C LYS A 281 -18.44 -21.91 -4.33
N ILE A 282 -17.55 -21.72 -3.35
CA ILE A 282 -16.83 -20.49 -3.08
C ILE A 282 -15.51 -20.75 -2.39
N ILE A 283 -14.51 -19.94 -2.69
CA ILE A 283 -13.20 -19.94 -2.03
C ILE A 283 -13.07 -18.71 -1.13
N LEU A 284 -12.64 -18.90 0.09
CA LEU A 284 -12.31 -17.86 1.05
C LEU A 284 -10.82 -17.91 1.33
N GLN A 285 -10.09 -16.91 0.86
CA GLN A 285 -8.66 -16.78 1.17
C GLN A 285 -8.48 -16.01 2.48
N SER A 286 -7.93 -16.68 3.48
CA SER A 286 -7.82 -16.15 4.85
C SER A 286 -6.88 -14.94 4.94
N GLY A 287 -5.81 -14.92 4.16
CA GLY A 287 -4.80 -13.86 4.26
C GLY A 287 -4.32 -13.65 5.70
N TRP A 288 -4.27 -12.40 6.13
CA TRP A 288 -3.91 -12.04 7.52
C TRP A 288 -5.12 -12.02 8.48
N ALA A 289 -6.33 -12.17 7.95
CA ALA A 289 -7.54 -12.23 8.77
C ALA A 289 -7.57 -13.42 9.73
N GLY A 290 -6.73 -14.44 9.50
CA GLY A 290 -6.60 -15.60 10.37
C GLY A 290 -7.90 -16.39 10.45
N LEU A 291 -8.46 -16.79 9.29
CA LEU A 291 -9.70 -17.57 9.22
C LEU A 291 -9.49 -18.99 9.76
N SER A 292 -9.23 -19.14 11.06
CA SER A 292 -9.15 -20.43 11.73
C SER A 292 -10.55 -20.97 12.12
N ILE A 293 -11.51 -20.85 11.21
CA ILE A 293 -12.90 -21.27 11.45
C ILE A 293 -13.15 -22.57 10.70
N GLN A 294 -13.68 -23.56 11.41
CA GLN A 294 -14.17 -24.77 10.78
C GLN A 294 -15.58 -24.49 10.20
N ILE A 295 -15.69 -24.52 8.89
CA ILE A 295 -16.97 -24.48 8.18
C ILE A 295 -17.30 -25.90 7.76
N ASN A 296 -18.47 -26.40 8.18
CA ASN A 296 -18.92 -27.75 7.87
C ASN A 296 -19.77 -27.81 6.59
N ARG A 297 -19.35 -27.07 5.55
CA ARG A 297 -20.02 -27.02 4.26
C ARG A 297 -19.03 -27.33 3.15
N PRO A 298 -19.21 -28.43 2.39
CA PRO A 298 -18.24 -28.88 1.38
C PRO A 298 -18.08 -27.90 0.21
N GLU A 299 -19.08 -27.06 -0.05
CA GLU A 299 -19.05 -26.03 -1.09
C GLU A 299 -18.26 -24.77 -0.71
N ILE A 300 -17.86 -24.61 0.58
CA ILE A 300 -17.08 -23.49 1.06
C ILE A 300 -15.65 -23.95 1.37
N LYS A 301 -14.68 -23.58 0.55
CA LYS A 301 -13.27 -23.91 0.76
C LYS A 301 -12.54 -22.73 1.38
N ILE A 302 -11.97 -22.91 2.56
CA ILE A 302 -11.07 -21.93 3.17
C ILE A 302 -9.64 -22.32 2.81
N ILE A 303 -8.86 -21.35 2.35
CA ILE A 303 -7.45 -21.53 2.00
C ILE A 303 -6.59 -20.47 2.68
N ASP A 304 -5.34 -20.82 2.91
CA ASP A 304 -4.33 -19.88 3.35
C ASP A 304 -3.89 -18.96 2.21
N GLN A 305 -2.86 -18.17 2.45
CA GLN A 305 -2.33 -17.26 1.45
C GLN A 305 -1.68 -18.06 0.30
N VAL A 306 -2.24 -17.94 -0.88
CA VAL A 306 -1.67 -18.45 -2.14
C VAL A 306 -1.53 -17.32 -3.14
N SER A 307 -0.68 -17.49 -4.15
CA SER A 307 -0.48 -16.50 -5.20
C SER A 307 -1.80 -16.19 -5.92
N HIS A 308 -2.15 -14.92 -6.02
CA HIS A 308 -3.31 -14.46 -6.78
C HIS A 308 -3.26 -14.92 -8.25
N ASP A 309 -2.08 -14.97 -8.87
CA ASP A 309 -1.96 -15.37 -10.27
C ASP A 309 -2.25 -16.85 -10.50
N GLN A 310 -2.02 -17.67 -9.48
CA GLN A 310 -2.42 -19.08 -9.55
C GLN A 310 -3.92 -19.23 -9.26
N LEU A 311 -4.38 -18.58 -8.21
CA LEU A 311 -5.76 -18.70 -7.73
C LEU A 311 -6.79 -18.09 -8.71
N PHE A 312 -6.49 -16.91 -9.24
CA PHE A 312 -7.46 -16.17 -10.07
C PHE A 312 -7.71 -16.77 -11.44
N LYS A 313 -6.91 -17.74 -11.87
CA LYS A 313 -7.21 -18.54 -13.07
C LYS A 313 -8.51 -19.32 -12.96
N TYR A 314 -8.95 -19.59 -11.75
CA TYR A 314 -10.17 -20.36 -11.45
C TYR A 314 -11.33 -19.45 -10.98
N ALA A 315 -11.13 -18.13 -10.98
CA ALA A 315 -12.10 -17.21 -10.43
C ALA A 315 -13.21 -16.84 -11.44
N ALA A 316 -14.47 -17.00 -11.05
CA ALA A 316 -15.62 -16.41 -11.75
C ALA A 316 -15.71 -14.91 -11.48
N CYS A 317 -15.47 -14.51 -10.26
CA CYS A 317 -15.36 -13.12 -9.81
C CYS A 317 -14.54 -13.08 -8.52
N VAL A 318 -14.01 -11.89 -8.17
CA VAL A 318 -13.27 -11.66 -6.93
C VAL A 318 -13.95 -10.58 -6.11
N ILE A 319 -14.25 -10.89 -4.87
CA ILE A 319 -14.77 -9.94 -3.87
C ILE A 319 -13.60 -9.59 -2.95
N HIS A 320 -13.29 -8.30 -2.85
CA HIS A 320 -12.12 -7.86 -2.08
C HIS A 320 -12.29 -6.44 -1.50
N HIS A 321 -11.43 -6.09 -0.55
CA HIS A 321 -11.48 -4.83 0.18
C HIS A 321 -10.97 -3.60 -0.61
N GLY A 322 -10.59 -3.74 -1.88
CA GLY A 322 -10.09 -2.63 -2.70
C GLY A 322 -8.61 -2.29 -2.51
N GLY A 323 -7.82 -3.14 -1.82
CA GLY A 323 -6.37 -2.93 -1.68
C GLY A 323 -5.66 -2.88 -3.04
N ALA A 324 -4.68 -1.99 -3.19
CA ALA A 324 -4.01 -1.71 -4.46
C ALA A 324 -3.41 -2.97 -5.12
N GLY A 325 -2.78 -3.83 -4.33
CA GLY A 325 -2.17 -5.08 -4.82
C GLY A 325 -3.21 -6.07 -5.35
N THR A 326 -4.30 -6.30 -4.61
CA THR A 326 -5.39 -7.20 -5.04
C THR A 326 -6.09 -6.63 -6.26
N THR A 327 -6.41 -5.33 -6.27
CA THR A 327 -7.00 -4.65 -7.43
C THR A 327 -6.12 -4.81 -8.67
N ALA A 328 -4.82 -4.61 -8.54
CA ALA A 328 -3.87 -4.81 -9.64
C ALA A 328 -3.89 -6.25 -10.18
N SER A 329 -3.95 -7.24 -9.27
CA SER A 329 -3.97 -8.66 -9.65
C SER A 329 -5.25 -9.07 -10.37
N VAL A 330 -6.41 -8.61 -9.88
CA VAL A 330 -7.71 -8.89 -10.50
C VAL A 330 -7.83 -8.25 -11.88
N LEU A 331 -7.42 -6.99 -12.01
CA LEU A 331 -7.42 -6.29 -13.31
C LEU A 331 -6.49 -6.96 -14.32
N HIS A 332 -5.32 -7.42 -13.87
CA HIS A 332 -4.40 -8.17 -14.73
C HIS A 332 -4.99 -9.51 -15.16
N ALA A 333 -5.68 -10.20 -14.28
CA ALA A 333 -6.35 -11.46 -14.60
C ALA A 333 -7.57 -11.27 -15.51
N GLY A 334 -8.07 -10.03 -15.67
CA GLY A 334 -9.24 -9.72 -16.52
C GLY A 334 -10.54 -10.28 -15.96
N ILE A 335 -10.68 -10.38 -14.63
CA ILE A 335 -11.82 -11.01 -13.95
C ILE A 335 -12.74 -9.93 -13.39
N PRO A 336 -14.09 -10.14 -13.43
CA PRO A 336 -15.02 -9.28 -12.71
C PRO A 336 -14.70 -9.20 -11.21
N HIS A 337 -14.86 -8.01 -10.63
CA HIS A 337 -14.60 -7.84 -9.19
C HIS A 337 -15.51 -6.81 -8.53
N VAL A 338 -15.67 -6.94 -7.22
CA VAL A 338 -16.47 -6.07 -6.36
C VAL A 338 -15.67 -5.67 -5.13
#